data_772d29a9d09c76431c06a65e0a2ece94
#
_entry.id   772d29a9d09c76431c06a65e0a2ece94
#
_cell.length_a   1.000
_cell.length_b   1.000
_cell.length_c   1.000
_cell.angle_alpha   90.00
_cell.angle_beta   90.00
_cell.angle_gamma   90.00
#
_symmetry.space_group_name_H-M   'P 1'
#
loop_
_entity.id
_entity.type
_entity.pdbx_description
1 polymer ?
#
loop_
_entity_poly.entity_id
_entity_poly.type
_entity_poly.pdbx_seq_one_letter_code
_entity_poly.pdbx_strand_id
1 'polypeptide(L)'
;MKILVVDDHPDSVDSLSRLLQAHGHETACAFDGRQALEVFRQFEPDVVVLDIDMPILDGYGAARAIRLTPSDRLPVLVALTALGGHETRRLAFEAGFDAHVTKPARIDALLDLMEKLLSERS
;
A
#
# COMPACT_ATOMS: atom_id res chain seq x y z
N MET A 1 -0.62 -3.56 13.57
CA MET A 1 -1.54 -3.60 12.42
C MET A 1 -1.06 -4.61 11.39
N LYS A 2 -1.94 -5.06 10.53
CA LYS A 2 -1.60 -5.95 9.41
C LYS A 2 -1.37 -5.12 8.17
N ILE A 3 -0.19 -5.25 7.56
CA ILE A 3 0.23 -4.41 6.45
C ILE A 3 0.64 -5.29 5.25
N LEU A 4 0.00 -5.06 4.11
CA LEU A 4 0.38 -5.71 2.85
C LEU A 4 1.32 -4.75 2.10
N VAL A 5 2.50 -5.24 1.74
CA VAL A 5 3.50 -4.48 1.00
C VAL A 5 3.58 -4.99 -0.42
N VAL A 6 3.36 -4.12 -1.40
CA VAL A 6 3.32 -4.49 -2.82
C VAL A 6 4.31 -3.65 -3.61
N ASP A 7 5.27 -4.32 -4.25
CA ASP A 7 6.29 -3.68 -5.09
C ASP A 7 6.88 -4.80 -5.97
N ASP A 8 7.25 -4.49 -7.21
CA ASP A 8 7.83 -5.46 -8.12
C ASP A 8 9.34 -5.70 -7.87
N HIS A 9 9.93 -4.99 -6.92
CA HIS A 9 11.33 -5.17 -6.53
C HIS A 9 11.40 -5.95 -5.23
N PRO A 10 11.79 -7.25 -5.25
CA PRO A 10 11.81 -8.09 -4.04
C PRO A 10 12.65 -7.52 -2.90
N ASP A 11 13.78 -6.88 -3.21
CA ASP A 11 14.63 -6.28 -2.18
C ASP A 11 13.94 -5.14 -1.46
N SER A 12 13.19 -4.31 -2.18
CA SER A 12 12.43 -3.20 -1.60
C SER A 12 11.32 -3.72 -0.68
N VAL A 13 10.61 -4.76 -1.13
CA VAL A 13 9.56 -5.39 -0.33
C VAL A 13 10.15 -5.98 0.95
N ASP A 14 11.24 -6.72 0.83
CA ASP A 14 11.89 -7.36 1.98
C ASP A 14 12.37 -6.31 2.99
N SER A 15 13.03 -5.26 2.52
CA SER A 15 13.53 -4.20 3.40
C SER A 15 12.42 -3.52 4.17
N LEU A 16 11.36 -3.12 3.48
CA LEU A 16 10.24 -2.43 4.12
C LEU A 16 9.50 -3.36 5.08
N SER A 17 9.27 -4.61 4.68
CA SER A 17 8.60 -5.59 5.54
C SER A 17 9.35 -5.81 6.83
N ARG A 18 10.68 -5.95 6.75
CA ARG A 18 11.50 -6.14 7.96
C ARG A 18 11.43 -4.96 8.90
N LEU A 19 11.45 -3.73 8.35
CA LEU A 19 11.33 -2.53 9.17
C LEU A 19 9.97 -2.47 9.87
N LEU A 20 8.90 -2.80 9.16
CA LEU A 20 7.57 -2.82 9.74
C LEU A 20 7.44 -3.90 10.83
N GLN A 21 8.00 -5.07 10.59
CA GLN A 21 8.00 -6.15 11.57
C GLN A 21 8.78 -5.75 12.82
N ALA A 22 9.90 -5.04 12.64
CA ALA A 22 10.71 -4.56 13.77
C ALA A 22 9.93 -3.58 14.66
N HIS A 23 8.90 -2.93 14.10
CA HIS A 23 8.02 -2.03 14.85
C HIS A 23 6.76 -2.74 15.36
N GLY A 24 6.73 -4.07 15.32
CA GLY A 24 5.65 -4.86 15.90
C GLY A 24 4.46 -5.13 14.99
N HIS A 25 4.59 -4.88 13.69
CA HIS A 25 3.49 -5.10 12.75
C HIS A 25 3.60 -6.44 12.03
N GLU A 26 2.45 -7.00 11.65
CA GLU A 26 2.40 -8.21 10.86
C GLU A 26 2.37 -7.82 9.38
N THR A 27 3.19 -8.46 8.55
CA THR A 27 3.28 -8.10 7.13
C THR A 27 3.02 -9.29 6.22
N ALA A 28 2.51 -9.00 5.04
CA ALA A 28 2.45 -9.93 3.92
C ALA A 28 3.00 -9.18 2.70
N CYS A 29 3.44 -9.91 1.70
CA CYS A 29 4.12 -9.35 0.55
C CYS A 29 3.48 -9.80 -0.75
N ALA A 30 3.48 -8.93 -1.76
CA ALA A 30 3.11 -9.26 -3.11
C ALA A 30 4.02 -8.49 -4.07
N PHE A 31 4.24 -9.05 -5.26
CA PHE A 31 5.22 -8.50 -6.19
C PHE A 31 4.59 -7.97 -7.49
N ASP A 32 3.29 -8.07 -7.63
CA ASP A 32 2.54 -7.45 -8.71
C ASP A 32 1.09 -7.25 -8.27
N GLY A 33 0.31 -6.58 -9.11
CA GLY A 33 -1.07 -6.25 -8.76
C GLY A 33 -1.98 -7.47 -8.64
N ARG A 34 -1.72 -8.52 -9.42
CA ARG A 34 -2.51 -9.75 -9.37
C ARG A 34 -2.27 -10.49 -8.04
N GLN A 35 -1.01 -10.63 -7.65
CA GLN A 35 -0.67 -11.23 -6.37
C GLN A 35 -1.23 -10.40 -5.22
N ALA A 36 -1.21 -9.08 -5.36
CA ALA A 36 -1.74 -8.18 -4.35
C ALA A 36 -3.21 -8.48 -4.05
N LEU A 37 -4.02 -8.72 -5.09
CA LEU A 37 -5.42 -9.06 -4.90
C LEU A 37 -5.61 -10.40 -4.19
N GLU A 38 -4.83 -11.40 -4.56
CA GLU A 38 -4.90 -12.71 -3.92
C GLU A 38 -4.52 -12.64 -2.45
N VAL A 39 -3.41 -11.97 -2.15
CA VAL A 39 -2.94 -11.82 -0.77
C VAL A 39 -3.92 -10.95 0.02
N PHE A 40 -4.46 -9.91 -0.58
CA PHE A 40 -5.44 -9.05 0.06
C PHE A 40 -6.65 -9.84 0.58
N ARG A 41 -7.18 -10.74 -0.26
CA ARG A 41 -8.34 -11.55 0.11
C ARG A 41 -8.04 -12.49 1.27
N GLN A 42 -6.85 -13.05 1.34
CA GLN A 42 -6.45 -14.02 2.34
C GLN A 42 -5.97 -13.38 3.62
N PHE A 43 -5.19 -12.33 3.50
CA PHE A 43 -4.52 -11.68 4.63
C PHE A 43 -5.42 -10.68 5.35
N GLU A 44 -6.35 -10.06 4.65
CA GLU A 44 -7.24 -9.02 5.16
C GLU A 44 -6.48 -7.90 5.90
N PRO A 45 -5.60 -7.18 5.19
CA PRO A 45 -4.76 -6.18 5.81
C PRO A 45 -5.54 -4.94 6.26
N ASP A 46 -5.01 -4.27 7.28
CA ASP A 46 -5.51 -2.95 7.69
C ASP A 46 -5.00 -1.86 6.75
N VAL A 47 -3.78 -2.02 6.24
CA VAL A 47 -3.12 -1.06 5.35
C VAL A 47 -2.49 -1.80 4.19
N VAL A 48 -2.59 -1.24 2.99
CA VAL A 48 -1.85 -1.72 1.82
C VAL A 48 -0.91 -0.60 1.37
N VAL A 49 0.38 -0.88 1.36
CA VAL A 49 1.41 0.02 0.85
C VAL A 49 1.78 -0.47 -0.53
N LEU A 50 1.53 0.33 -1.55
CA LEU A 50 1.49 -0.15 -2.92
C LEU A 50 2.30 0.76 -3.85
N ASP A 51 3.32 0.18 -4.50
CA ASP A 51 4.07 0.88 -5.54
C ASP A 51 3.15 1.05 -6.75
N ILE A 52 3.00 2.28 -7.25
CA ILE A 52 2.15 2.55 -8.40
C ILE A 52 2.86 2.40 -9.74
N ASP A 53 4.17 2.17 -9.72
CA ASP A 53 4.99 2.07 -10.94
C ASP A 53 5.28 0.61 -11.32
N MET A 54 4.30 -0.27 -11.18
CA MET A 54 4.47 -1.70 -11.48
C MET A 54 4.03 -2.06 -12.91
N PRO A 55 4.74 -3.00 -13.58
CA PRO A 55 4.46 -3.31 -14.98
C PRO A 55 3.20 -4.15 -15.24
N ILE A 56 2.84 -5.07 -14.33
CA ILE A 56 1.69 -5.97 -14.51
C ILE A 56 0.58 -5.51 -13.59
N LEU A 57 -0.55 -5.09 -14.14
CA LEU A 57 -1.62 -4.49 -13.38
C LEU A 57 -1.03 -3.45 -12.43
N ASP A 58 -0.86 -2.25 -12.94
CA ASP A 58 -0.18 -1.18 -12.22
C ASP A 58 -0.84 -0.88 -10.87
N GLY A 59 -0.16 -0.08 -10.04
CA GLY A 59 -0.66 0.25 -8.71
C GLY A 59 -2.02 0.90 -8.72
N TYR A 60 -2.33 1.71 -9.72
CA TYR A 60 -3.66 2.33 -9.84
C TYR A 60 -4.73 1.28 -10.09
N GLY A 61 -4.46 0.36 -11.01
CA GLY A 61 -5.39 -0.73 -11.32
C GLY A 61 -5.60 -1.64 -10.11
N ALA A 62 -4.54 -1.96 -9.39
CA ALA A 62 -4.64 -2.77 -8.19
C ALA A 62 -5.47 -2.08 -7.11
N ALA A 63 -5.29 -0.78 -6.91
CA ALA A 63 -6.06 -0.02 -5.94
C ALA A 63 -7.55 -0.03 -6.28
N ARG A 64 -7.88 0.20 -7.54
CA ARG A 64 -9.28 0.15 -7.99
C ARG A 64 -9.89 -1.23 -7.73
N ALA A 65 -9.15 -2.28 -8.06
CA ALA A 65 -9.62 -3.65 -7.87
C ALA A 65 -9.83 -3.97 -6.39
N ILE A 66 -8.94 -3.51 -5.52
CA ILE A 66 -9.10 -3.68 -4.08
C ILE A 66 -10.37 -2.97 -3.59
N ARG A 67 -10.61 -1.74 -4.05
CA ARG A 67 -11.80 -0.98 -3.66
C ARG A 67 -13.09 -1.65 -4.12
N LEU A 68 -13.05 -2.39 -5.21
CA LEU A 68 -14.20 -3.13 -5.73
C LEU A 68 -14.38 -4.49 -5.08
N THR A 69 -13.38 -4.97 -4.36
CA THR A 69 -13.45 -6.27 -3.69
C THR A 69 -14.25 -6.14 -2.40
N PRO A 70 -15.30 -6.95 -2.20
CA PRO A 70 -16.07 -6.91 -0.97
C PRO A 70 -15.19 -7.23 0.23
N SER A 71 -15.31 -6.41 1.28
CA SER A 71 -14.55 -6.58 2.52
C SER A 71 -15.33 -6.00 3.67
N ASP A 72 -15.22 -6.62 4.83
CA ASP A 72 -15.89 -6.14 6.05
C ASP A 72 -15.32 -4.80 6.50
N ARG A 73 -14.05 -4.57 6.21
CA ARG A 73 -13.38 -3.31 6.52
C ARG A 73 -12.62 -2.82 5.29
N LEU A 74 -12.75 -1.52 5.00
CA LEU A 74 -11.98 -0.93 3.93
C LEU A 74 -10.55 -0.69 4.40
N PRO A 75 -9.53 -1.18 3.69
CA PRO A 75 -8.16 -0.93 4.08
C PRO A 75 -7.75 0.51 3.78
N VAL A 76 -6.75 0.99 4.48
CA VAL A 76 -6.05 2.22 4.12
C VAL A 76 -5.12 1.88 2.95
N LEU A 77 -5.18 2.63 1.87
CA LEU A 77 -4.31 2.45 0.71
C LEU A 77 -3.32 3.60 0.63
N VAL A 78 -2.03 3.27 0.70
CA VAL A 78 -0.95 4.25 0.61
C VAL A 78 -0.15 3.98 -0.67
N ALA A 79 -0.06 4.98 -1.55
CA ALA A 79 0.71 4.86 -2.78
C ALA A 79 2.16 5.27 -2.54
N LEU A 80 3.10 4.45 -3.02
CA LEU A 80 4.51 4.82 -3.08
C LEU A 80 4.88 5.06 -4.54
N THR A 81 5.61 6.13 -4.81
CA THR A 81 6.02 6.46 -6.18
C THR A 81 7.37 7.16 -6.18
N ALA A 82 8.14 6.95 -7.25
CA ALA A 82 9.38 7.69 -7.47
C ALA A 82 9.10 9.11 -7.95
N LEU A 83 7.90 9.36 -8.50
CA LEU A 83 7.52 10.64 -9.08
C LEU A 83 6.43 11.31 -8.27
N GLY A 84 6.78 12.40 -7.58
CA GLY A 84 5.79 13.24 -6.89
C GLY A 84 5.30 14.32 -7.85
N GLY A 85 4.13 14.89 -7.57
CA GLY A 85 3.56 15.97 -8.36
C GLY A 85 2.05 15.96 -8.31
N HIS A 86 1.45 17.04 -8.82
CA HIS A 86 -0.01 17.17 -8.77
C HIS A 86 -0.72 16.08 -9.57
N GLU A 87 -0.20 15.76 -10.76
CA GLU A 87 -0.82 14.76 -11.62
C GLU A 87 -0.78 13.37 -10.98
N THR A 88 0.36 12.96 -10.45
CA THR A 88 0.49 11.67 -9.79
C THR A 88 -0.42 11.59 -8.58
N ARG A 89 -0.47 12.66 -7.79
CA ARG A 89 -1.32 12.73 -6.61
C ARG A 89 -2.80 12.63 -6.98
N ARG A 90 -3.22 13.32 -8.02
CA ARG A 90 -4.59 13.30 -8.50
C ARG A 90 -4.98 11.91 -8.96
N LEU A 91 -4.13 11.25 -9.76
CA LEU A 91 -4.39 9.90 -10.25
C LEU A 91 -4.48 8.89 -9.11
N ALA A 92 -3.62 9.01 -8.11
CA ALA A 92 -3.65 8.14 -6.95
C ALA A 92 -4.97 8.30 -6.19
N PHE A 93 -5.37 9.52 -5.95
CA PHE A 93 -6.63 9.80 -5.24
C PHE A 93 -7.82 9.24 -6.02
N GLU A 94 -7.87 9.45 -7.33
CA GLU A 94 -8.95 8.94 -8.18
C GLU A 94 -9.00 7.41 -8.21
N ALA A 95 -7.86 6.75 -8.08
CA ALA A 95 -7.79 5.29 -8.05
C ALA A 95 -8.22 4.70 -6.69
N GLY A 96 -8.39 5.52 -5.68
CA GLY A 96 -8.87 5.09 -4.36
C GLY A 96 -7.81 5.06 -3.28
N PHE A 97 -6.62 5.63 -3.50
CA PHE A 97 -5.61 5.74 -2.46
C PHE A 97 -6.01 6.81 -1.45
N ASP A 98 -5.69 6.54 -0.18
CA ASP A 98 -5.94 7.49 0.91
C ASP A 98 -4.77 8.46 1.07
N ALA A 99 -3.58 8.07 0.66
CA ALA A 99 -2.39 8.90 0.76
C ALA A 99 -1.38 8.53 -0.31
N HIS A 100 -0.44 9.42 -0.53
CA HIS A 100 0.59 9.31 -1.54
C HIS A 100 1.92 9.71 -0.90
N VAL A 101 2.94 8.87 -1.05
CA VAL A 101 4.28 9.12 -0.49
C VAL A 101 5.31 8.96 -1.58
N THR A 102 6.21 9.93 -1.71
CA THR A 102 7.30 9.88 -2.67
C THR A 102 8.48 9.10 -2.07
N LYS A 103 9.05 8.19 -2.84
CA LYS A 103 10.23 7.42 -2.43
C LYS A 103 11.46 8.33 -2.36
N PRO A 104 12.40 8.06 -1.44
CA PRO A 104 12.37 7.03 -0.41
C PRO A 104 11.50 7.44 0.76
N ALA A 105 10.64 6.52 1.23
CA ALA A 105 9.77 6.78 2.36
C ALA A 105 10.51 6.49 3.66
N ARG A 106 10.47 7.44 4.59
CA ARG A 106 11.04 7.23 5.92
C ARG A 106 10.06 6.40 6.73
N ILE A 107 10.59 5.38 7.42
CA ILE A 107 9.74 4.44 8.14
C ILE A 107 8.92 5.11 9.24
N ASP A 108 9.50 6.05 9.98
CA ASP A 108 8.79 6.75 11.05
C ASP A 108 7.64 7.59 10.50
N ALA A 109 7.87 8.31 9.40
CA ALA A 109 6.84 9.13 8.77
C ALA A 109 5.74 8.26 8.17
N LEU A 110 6.10 7.13 7.57
CA LEU A 110 5.14 6.20 6.99
C LEU A 110 4.24 5.59 8.06
N LEU A 111 4.82 5.15 9.18
CA LEU A 111 4.07 4.59 10.30
C LEU A 111 3.10 5.61 10.90
N ASP A 112 3.56 6.84 11.10
CA ASP A 112 2.71 7.91 11.64
C ASP A 112 1.53 8.18 10.71
N LEU A 113 1.78 8.22 9.41
CA LEU A 113 0.73 8.43 8.41
C LEU A 113 -0.30 7.30 8.44
N MET A 114 0.16 6.05 8.49
CA MET A 114 -0.73 4.90 8.51
C MET A 114 -1.60 4.88 9.76
N GLU A 115 -1.01 5.15 10.92
CA GLU A 115 -1.74 5.21 12.17
C GLU A 115 -2.79 6.31 12.17
N LYS A 116 -2.45 7.47 11.65
CA LYS A 116 -3.36 8.60 11.52
C LYS A 116 -4.55 8.25 10.64
N LEU A 117 -4.30 7.65 9.47
CA LEU A 117 -5.36 7.29 8.53
C LEU A 117 -6.29 6.22 9.10
N LEU A 118 -5.73 5.23 9.81
CA LEU A 118 -6.56 4.22 10.46
C LEU A 118 -7.43 4.83 11.56
N SER A 119 -6.87 5.73 12.34
CA SER A 119 -7.60 6.43 13.41
C SER A 119 -8.77 7.24 12.85
N GLU A 120 -8.60 7.87 11.71
CA GLU A 120 -9.64 8.67 11.07
C GLU A 120 -10.80 7.82 10.51
N ARG A 121 -10.61 6.52 10.36
CA ARG A 121 -11.63 5.62 9.83
C ARG A 121 -12.61 5.09 10.86
N SER A 122 -12.27 5.21 12.12
CA SER A 122 -13.09 4.64 13.20
C SER A 122 -14.31 5.49 13.53
#